data_6a6535abcb3ba8c4c63821a82985b33c
#
_entry.id   6a6535abcb3ba8c4c63821a82985b33c
#
_cell.length_a   1.000
_cell.length_b   1.000
_cell.length_c   1.000
_cell.angle_alpha   90.00
_cell.angle_beta   90.00
_cell.angle_gamma   90.00
#
_symmetry.space_group_name_H-M   'P 1'
#
loop_
_entity.id
_entity.type
_entity.pdbx_description
1 polymer ?
#
loop_
_entity_poly.entity_id
_entity_poly.type
_entity_poly.pdbx_seq_one_letter_code
_entity_poly.pdbx_strand_id
1 'polypeptide(L)'
;MLNIILGGAPGSGKGTQSDLIVEKYGLQHLSTGDALRAEIKSGSELGKEIGELIAGGNLVPDHKMIHLIERYLDNLPADCKGVIFDGFPRTVAQAEALELLLERRHMKAVLLDMFVEEDEVIKRLLNRGKTSGRADDNYETIKKRLQVYQAETKPVCTYYLHRHNYFAINGNNSMEDTFCQIDNILRLIQK
;
A
#
# COMPACT_ATOMS: atom_id res chain seq x y z
N MET A 1 -2.68 -2.52 -19.44
CA MET A 1 -2.51 -1.58 -18.29
C MET A 1 -1.87 -2.35 -17.15
N LEU A 2 -0.75 -1.87 -16.61
CA LEU A 2 0.02 -2.52 -15.54
C LEU A 2 -0.47 -2.01 -14.18
N ASN A 3 -1.16 -2.84 -13.40
CA ASN A 3 -1.60 -2.42 -12.07
C ASN A 3 -0.89 -3.26 -11.01
N ILE A 4 -0.40 -2.61 -9.97
CA ILE A 4 0.45 -3.17 -8.94
C ILE A 4 -0.15 -2.86 -7.57
N ILE A 5 -0.27 -3.87 -6.75
CA ILE A 5 -0.56 -3.72 -5.32
C ILE A 5 0.77 -3.88 -4.59
N LEU A 6 1.17 -2.89 -3.81
CA LEU A 6 2.35 -3.01 -2.95
C LEU A 6 1.95 -3.48 -1.56
N GLY A 7 2.22 -4.75 -1.29
CA GLY A 7 2.07 -5.40 0.00
C GLY A 7 3.31 -5.22 0.88
N GLY A 8 3.15 -5.56 2.16
CA GLY A 8 4.23 -5.54 3.15
C GLY A 8 3.89 -4.71 4.39
N ALA A 9 4.59 -4.99 5.47
CA ALA A 9 4.39 -4.34 6.77
C ALA A 9 4.57 -2.80 6.69
N PRO A 10 3.96 -2.03 7.61
CA PRO A 10 4.32 -0.62 7.77
C PRO A 10 5.85 -0.49 7.91
N GLY A 11 6.47 0.41 7.19
CA GLY A 11 7.95 0.59 7.24
C GLY A 11 8.76 -0.35 6.34
N SER A 12 8.14 -1.23 5.56
CA SER A 12 8.86 -2.14 4.64
C SER A 12 9.53 -1.45 3.44
N GLY A 13 9.26 -0.16 3.19
CA GLY A 13 9.86 0.59 2.08
C GLY A 13 8.97 0.76 0.86
N LYS A 14 7.67 0.41 0.94
CA LYS A 14 6.70 0.53 -0.16
C LYS A 14 6.74 1.88 -0.87
N GLY A 15 6.65 2.99 -0.11
CA GLY A 15 6.65 4.34 -0.70
C GLY A 15 7.90 4.61 -1.53
N THR A 16 9.08 4.25 -1.01
CA THR A 16 10.36 4.42 -1.75
C THR A 16 10.35 3.62 -3.06
N GLN A 17 9.84 2.38 -3.02
CA GLN A 17 9.75 1.56 -4.24
C GLN A 17 8.66 2.06 -5.18
N SER A 18 7.54 2.60 -4.67
CA SER A 18 6.53 3.26 -5.49
C SER A 18 7.13 4.41 -6.32
N ASP A 19 7.94 5.26 -5.69
CA ASP A 19 8.56 6.41 -6.36
C ASP A 19 9.45 5.94 -7.52
N LEU A 20 10.29 4.91 -7.31
CA LEU A 20 11.13 4.33 -8.35
C LEU A 20 10.33 3.66 -9.48
N ILE A 21 9.22 2.98 -9.14
CA ILE A 21 8.34 2.39 -10.15
C ILE A 21 7.65 3.47 -10.97
N VAL A 22 7.15 4.53 -10.33
CA VAL A 22 6.53 5.69 -11.01
C VAL A 22 7.51 6.32 -11.98
N GLU A 23 8.74 6.60 -11.52
CA GLU A 23 9.78 7.22 -12.34
C GLU A 23 10.07 6.37 -13.58
N LYS A 24 10.19 5.06 -13.43
CA LYS A 24 10.58 4.18 -14.53
C LYS A 24 9.44 3.81 -15.47
N TYR A 25 8.25 3.54 -14.94
CA TYR A 25 7.12 2.98 -15.70
C TYR A 25 6.02 4.01 -16.01
N GLY A 26 6.05 5.17 -15.38
CA GLY A 26 5.06 6.24 -15.58
C GLY A 26 3.66 5.85 -15.12
N LEU A 27 3.57 5.04 -14.04
CA LEU A 27 2.29 4.63 -13.46
C LEU A 27 1.70 5.72 -12.57
N GLN A 28 0.38 5.73 -12.41
CA GLN A 28 -0.29 6.55 -11.42
C GLN A 28 -0.07 5.95 -10.02
N HIS A 29 0.30 6.77 -9.04
CA HIS A 29 0.50 6.32 -7.65
C HIS A 29 -0.67 6.70 -6.78
N LEU A 30 -1.40 5.72 -6.28
CA LEU A 30 -2.43 5.89 -5.27
C LEU A 30 -1.88 5.49 -3.90
N SER A 31 -1.35 6.46 -3.17
CA SER A 31 -0.99 6.29 -1.75
C SER A 31 -2.21 6.61 -0.88
N THR A 32 -2.87 5.57 -0.38
CA THR A 32 -4.01 5.76 0.54
C THR A 32 -3.59 6.45 1.84
N GLY A 33 -2.38 6.17 2.31
CA GLY A 33 -1.83 6.84 3.49
C GLY A 33 -1.67 8.36 3.30
N ASP A 34 -1.24 8.80 2.12
CA ASP A 34 -1.10 10.24 1.83
C ASP A 34 -2.45 10.90 1.61
N ALA A 35 -3.38 10.23 0.94
CA ALA A 35 -4.76 10.71 0.79
C ALA A 35 -5.45 10.92 2.15
N LEU A 36 -5.31 9.95 3.07
CA LEU A 36 -5.87 10.06 4.41
C LEU A 36 -5.20 11.16 5.24
N ARG A 37 -3.88 11.34 5.14
CA ARG A 37 -3.16 12.44 5.81
C ARG A 37 -3.56 13.81 5.25
N ALA A 38 -3.80 13.92 3.95
CA ALA A 38 -4.31 15.14 3.35
C ALA A 38 -5.71 15.49 3.88
N GLU A 39 -6.58 14.49 4.04
CA GLU A 39 -7.91 14.66 4.63
C GLU A 39 -7.83 15.10 6.10
N ILE A 40 -6.95 14.51 6.90
CA ILE A 40 -6.70 14.96 8.28
C ILE A 40 -6.25 16.43 8.31
N LYS A 41 -5.33 16.80 7.43
CA LYS A 41 -4.80 18.18 7.34
C LYS A 41 -5.86 19.19 6.92
N SER A 42 -6.91 18.78 6.21
CA SER A 42 -8.02 19.67 5.83
C SER A 42 -8.84 20.17 7.03
N GLY A 43 -8.77 19.45 8.17
CA GLY A 43 -9.53 19.79 9.39
C GLY A 43 -11.02 19.47 9.31
N SER A 44 -11.46 18.75 8.27
CA SER A 44 -12.85 18.30 8.13
C SER A 44 -13.26 17.37 9.28
N GLU A 45 -14.57 17.21 9.51
CA GLU A 45 -15.08 16.24 10.51
C GLU A 45 -14.60 14.81 10.17
N LEU A 46 -14.62 14.44 8.89
CA LEU A 46 -14.06 13.16 8.42
C LEU A 46 -12.56 13.05 8.72
N GLY A 47 -11.82 14.12 8.48
CA GLY A 47 -10.38 14.16 8.78
C GLY A 47 -10.07 13.98 10.27
N LYS A 48 -10.88 14.54 11.17
CA LYS A 48 -10.74 14.33 12.62
C LYS A 48 -10.98 12.86 12.99
N GLU A 49 -12.07 12.26 12.51
CA GLU A 49 -12.39 10.84 12.73
C GLU A 49 -11.27 9.91 12.23
N ILE A 50 -10.79 10.15 11.02
CA ILE A 50 -9.68 9.39 10.43
C ILE A 50 -8.39 9.58 11.27
N GLY A 51 -8.13 10.80 11.75
CA GLY A 51 -6.97 11.13 12.56
C GLY A 51 -6.90 10.33 13.85
N GLU A 52 -8.02 10.20 14.56
CA GLU A 52 -8.13 9.39 15.79
C GLU A 52 -7.87 7.90 15.51
N LEU A 53 -8.43 7.34 14.45
CA LEU A 53 -8.23 5.95 14.05
C LEU A 53 -6.73 5.68 13.75
N ILE A 54 -6.11 6.53 12.95
CA ILE A 54 -4.70 6.37 12.53
C ILE A 54 -3.75 6.57 13.73
N ALA A 55 -4.01 7.54 14.59
CA ALA A 55 -3.21 7.77 15.80
C ALA A 55 -3.25 6.55 16.74
N GLY A 56 -4.38 5.83 16.80
CA GLY A 56 -4.54 4.57 17.52
C GLY A 56 -3.97 3.35 16.80
N GLY A 57 -3.41 3.49 15.59
CA GLY A 57 -2.87 2.39 14.78
C GLY A 57 -3.93 1.49 14.15
N ASN A 58 -5.18 1.93 14.12
CA ASN A 58 -6.31 1.17 13.55
C ASN A 58 -6.47 1.45 12.05
N LEU A 59 -7.24 0.58 11.37
CA LEU A 59 -7.62 0.77 9.97
C LEU A 59 -8.85 1.68 9.87
N VAL A 60 -8.91 2.44 8.78
CA VAL A 60 -10.12 3.16 8.37
C VAL A 60 -11.14 2.13 7.87
N PRO A 61 -12.45 2.27 8.17
CA PRO A 61 -13.49 1.33 7.75
C PRO A 61 -13.47 1.02 6.24
N ASP A 62 -13.67 -0.26 5.89
CA ASP A 62 -13.53 -0.77 4.52
C ASP A 62 -14.39 0.00 3.51
N HIS A 63 -15.64 0.31 3.85
CA HIS A 63 -16.55 1.01 2.94
C HIS A 63 -16.04 2.41 2.56
N LYS A 64 -15.38 3.13 3.48
CA LYS A 64 -14.78 4.45 3.22
C LYS A 64 -13.58 4.31 2.27
N MET A 65 -12.76 3.29 2.51
CA MET A 65 -11.60 3.00 1.67
C MET A 65 -12.01 2.57 0.26
N ILE A 66 -12.96 1.66 0.13
CA ILE A 66 -13.48 1.18 -1.16
C ILE A 66 -14.04 2.33 -1.98
N HIS A 67 -14.84 3.23 -1.37
CA HIS A 67 -15.36 4.41 -2.05
C HIS A 67 -14.26 5.36 -2.53
N LEU A 68 -13.20 5.56 -1.73
CA LEU A 68 -12.05 6.36 -2.14
C LEU A 68 -11.36 5.76 -3.37
N ILE A 69 -11.14 4.44 -3.38
CA ILE A 69 -10.52 3.72 -4.50
C ILE A 69 -11.39 3.80 -5.77
N GLU A 70 -12.69 3.58 -5.63
CA GLU A 70 -13.64 3.67 -6.76
C GLU A 70 -13.59 5.04 -7.42
N ARG A 71 -13.71 6.11 -6.63
CA ARG A 71 -13.59 7.48 -7.11
C ARG A 71 -12.25 7.77 -7.80
N TYR A 72 -11.16 7.22 -7.27
CA TYR A 72 -9.85 7.38 -7.88
C TYR A 72 -9.80 6.70 -9.26
N LEU A 73 -10.28 5.46 -9.35
CA LEU A 73 -10.31 4.71 -10.61
C LEU A 73 -11.19 5.37 -11.67
N ASP A 74 -12.29 5.99 -11.27
CA ASP A 74 -13.21 6.70 -12.20
C ASP A 74 -12.60 8.00 -12.74
N ASN A 75 -11.60 8.57 -12.06
CA ASN A 75 -10.93 9.80 -12.45
C ASN A 75 -9.53 9.57 -13.05
N LEU A 76 -9.19 8.34 -13.45
CA LEU A 76 -7.91 8.05 -14.09
C LEU A 76 -7.83 8.77 -15.46
N PRO A 77 -6.65 9.33 -15.81
CA PRO A 77 -6.41 9.87 -17.14
C PRO A 77 -6.62 8.82 -18.25
N ALA A 78 -7.11 9.24 -19.40
CA ALA A 78 -7.36 8.33 -20.53
C ALA A 78 -6.09 7.64 -21.06
N ASP A 79 -4.93 8.26 -20.88
CA ASP A 79 -3.61 7.75 -21.25
C ASP A 79 -2.89 7.03 -20.10
N CYS A 80 -3.61 6.71 -19.02
CA CYS A 80 -3.07 6.01 -17.84
C CYS A 80 -2.44 4.68 -18.23
N LYS A 81 -1.15 4.51 -17.91
CA LYS A 81 -0.39 3.27 -18.18
C LYS A 81 -0.66 2.18 -17.16
N GLY A 82 -1.17 2.55 -15.99
CA GLY A 82 -1.49 1.66 -14.88
C GLY A 82 -1.43 2.37 -13.54
N VAL A 83 -1.76 1.64 -12.48
CA VAL A 83 -1.88 2.18 -11.12
C VAL A 83 -1.04 1.36 -10.14
N ILE A 84 -0.37 2.05 -9.22
CA ILE A 84 0.22 1.49 -8.02
C ILE A 84 -0.73 1.76 -6.85
N PHE A 85 -1.24 0.70 -6.24
CA PHE A 85 -2.03 0.76 -5.01
C PHE A 85 -1.08 0.60 -3.81
N ASP A 86 -0.76 1.69 -3.11
CA ASP A 86 0.06 1.68 -1.89
C ASP A 86 -0.82 1.87 -0.66
N GLY A 87 -0.79 0.87 0.22
CA GLY A 87 -1.58 0.85 1.45
C GLY A 87 -3.04 0.41 1.28
N PHE A 88 -3.40 -0.16 0.14
CA PHE A 88 -4.68 -0.80 -0.14
C PHE A 88 -4.47 -1.95 -1.14
N PRO A 89 -5.15 -3.13 -0.98
CA PRO A 89 -6.05 -3.48 0.13
C PRO A 89 -5.30 -3.81 1.42
N ARG A 90 -5.98 -3.67 2.58
CA ARG A 90 -5.47 -4.06 3.90
C ARG A 90 -6.30 -5.12 4.61
N THR A 91 -7.44 -5.49 4.05
CA THR A 91 -8.28 -6.60 4.51
C THR A 91 -8.67 -7.46 3.30
N VAL A 92 -9.10 -8.70 3.57
CA VAL A 92 -9.58 -9.59 2.49
C VAL A 92 -10.83 -9.01 1.83
N ALA A 93 -11.73 -8.40 2.61
CA ALA A 93 -12.93 -7.73 2.07
C ALA A 93 -12.57 -6.58 1.12
N GLN A 94 -11.54 -5.79 1.46
CA GLN A 94 -11.02 -4.77 0.55
C GLN A 94 -10.40 -5.38 -0.71
N ALA A 95 -9.70 -6.53 -0.60
CA ALA A 95 -9.12 -7.21 -1.75
C ALA A 95 -10.20 -7.72 -2.71
N GLU A 96 -11.25 -8.33 -2.18
CA GLU A 96 -12.41 -8.78 -2.97
C GLU A 96 -13.10 -7.61 -3.68
N ALA A 97 -13.32 -6.51 -2.98
CA ALA A 97 -13.91 -5.30 -3.56
C ALA A 97 -13.01 -4.70 -4.65
N LEU A 98 -11.68 -4.66 -4.44
CA LEU A 98 -10.74 -4.17 -5.46
C LEU A 98 -10.79 -5.03 -6.72
N GLU A 99 -10.78 -6.35 -6.58
CA GLU A 99 -10.88 -7.26 -7.75
C GLU A 99 -12.15 -7.00 -8.55
N LEU A 100 -13.31 -6.85 -7.89
CA LEU A 100 -14.57 -6.50 -8.57
C LEU A 100 -14.52 -5.13 -9.27
N LEU A 101 -13.91 -4.13 -8.64
CA LEU A 101 -13.73 -2.80 -9.25
C LEU A 101 -12.83 -2.84 -10.48
N LEU A 102 -11.75 -3.63 -10.43
CA LEU A 102 -10.83 -3.82 -11.54
C LEU A 102 -11.45 -4.64 -12.67
N GLU A 103 -12.15 -5.73 -12.35
CA GLU A 103 -12.82 -6.58 -13.33
C GLU A 103 -13.86 -5.81 -14.16
N ARG A 104 -14.69 -4.98 -13.53
CA ARG A 104 -15.67 -4.10 -14.21
C ARG A 104 -15.00 -3.13 -15.19
N ARG A 105 -13.71 -2.82 -15.00
CA ARG A 105 -12.92 -1.92 -15.87
C ARG A 105 -11.97 -2.69 -16.80
N HIS A 106 -12.10 -4.02 -16.89
CA HIS A 106 -11.20 -4.89 -17.66
C HIS A 106 -9.72 -4.73 -17.27
N MET A 107 -9.47 -4.47 -15.99
CA MET A 107 -8.16 -4.33 -15.40
C MET A 107 -7.82 -5.54 -14.55
N LYS A 108 -6.52 -5.81 -14.38
CA LYS A 108 -5.99 -6.83 -13.46
C LYS A 108 -4.84 -6.23 -12.68
N ALA A 109 -4.61 -6.70 -11.46
CA ALA A 109 -3.48 -6.29 -10.65
C ALA A 109 -2.67 -7.50 -10.18
N VAL A 110 -1.40 -7.27 -9.86
CA VAL A 110 -0.50 -8.22 -9.21
C VAL A 110 -0.06 -7.66 -7.87
N LEU A 111 0.06 -8.54 -6.87
CA LEU A 111 0.59 -8.17 -5.55
C LEU A 111 2.09 -8.41 -5.53
N LEU A 112 2.86 -7.36 -5.24
CA LEU A 112 4.27 -7.41 -4.88
C LEU A 112 4.38 -7.27 -3.36
N ASP A 113 4.63 -8.37 -2.66
CA ASP A 113 4.67 -8.41 -1.19
C ASP A 113 6.09 -8.26 -0.68
N MET A 114 6.40 -7.12 -0.07
CA MET A 114 7.72 -6.78 0.45
C MET A 114 7.89 -7.31 1.88
N PHE A 115 8.63 -8.39 2.03
CA PHE A 115 9.03 -8.92 3.32
C PHE A 115 10.24 -8.16 3.89
N VAL A 116 10.14 -7.74 5.14
CA VAL A 116 11.23 -7.16 5.93
C VAL A 116 11.13 -7.70 7.35
N GLU A 117 12.28 -7.99 7.96
CA GLU A 117 12.35 -8.44 9.36
C GLU A 117 11.74 -7.41 10.31
N GLU A 118 11.02 -7.87 11.33
CA GLU A 118 10.23 -7.01 12.22
C GLU A 118 11.10 -5.98 12.96
N ASP A 119 12.29 -6.38 13.44
CA ASP A 119 13.22 -5.48 14.12
C ASP A 119 13.69 -4.34 13.21
N GLU A 120 13.95 -4.65 11.94
CA GLU A 120 14.34 -3.66 10.96
C GLU A 120 13.18 -2.72 10.62
N VAL A 121 11.96 -3.23 10.53
CA VAL A 121 10.74 -2.43 10.34
C VAL A 121 10.57 -1.43 11.49
N ILE A 122 10.68 -1.89 12.74
CA ILE A 122 10.56 -1.03 13.93
C ILE A 122 11.61 0.07 13.89
N LYS A 123 12.86 -0.28 13.62
CA LYS A 123 13.97 0.67 13.50
C LYS A 123 13.72 1.73 12.42
N ARG A 124 13.26 1.32 11.22
CA ARG A 124 12.94 2.24 10.11
C ARG A 124 11.83 3.20 10.49
N LEU A 125 10.77 2.70 11.13
CA LEU A 125 9.63 3.53 11.54
C LEU A 125 10.01 4.53 12.64
N LEU A 126 10.76 4.12 13.66
CA LEU A 126 11.25 5.02 14.70
C LEU A 126 12.17 6.11 14.13
N ASN A 127 13.04 5.77 13.19
CA ASN A 127 13.90 6.76 12.53
C ASN A 127 13.07 7.73 11.67
N ARG A 128 12.05 7.24 10.96
CA ARG A 128 11.13 8.08 10.20
C ARG A 128 10.36 9.03 11.12
N GLY A 129 9.91 8.58 12.28
CA GLY A 129 9.21 9.40 13.27
C GLY A 129 10.02 10.62 13.71
N LYS A 130 11.35 10.50 13.78
CA LYS A 130 12.26 11.63 14.16
C LYS A 130 12.30 12.75 13.09
N THR A 131 12.03 12.43 11.83
CA THR A 131 12.21 13.35 10.70
C THR A 131 10.91 13.77 10.03
N SER A 132 9.89 12.89 10.01
CA SER A 132 8.66 13.11 9.26
C SER A 132 7.54 13.79 10.05
N GLY A 133 7.65 13.87 11.38
CA GLY A 133 6.58 14.39 12.26
C GLY A 133 5.29 13.57 12.26
N ARG A 134 5.32 12.32 11.78
CA ARG A 134 4.13 11.44 11.76
C ARG A 134 3.77 11.01 13.18
N ALA A 135 2.55 11.27 13.60
CA ALA A 135 2.05 10.96 14.94
C ALA A 135 1.98 9.43 15.20
N ASP A 136 1.85 8.64 14.14
CA ASP A 136 1.73 7.17 14.19
C ASP A 136 3.08 6.42 14.17
N ASP A 137 4.21 7.12 14.21
CA ASP A 137 5.56 6.53 14.23
C ASP A 137 6.21 6.57 15.63
N ASN A 138 5.42 6.41 16.69
CA ASN A 138 5.88 6.13 18.05
C ASN A 138 5.83 4.63 18.34
N TYR A 139 6.62 4.17 19.30
CA TYR A 139 6.82 2.74 19.58
C TYR A 139 5.52 1.97 19.85
N GLU A 140 4.61 2.53 20.67
CA GLU A 140 3.35 1.86 21.02
C GLU A 140 2.43 1.74 19.80
N THR A 141 2.30 2.81 19.01
CA THR A 141 1.50 2.78 17.79
C THR A 141 2.11 1.86 16.73
N ILE A 142 3.45 1.83 16.61
CA ILE A 142 4.15 0.89 15.71
C ILE A 142 3.80 -0.55 16.06
N LYS A 143 3.90 -0.95 17.34
CA LYS A 143 3.51 -2.29 17.79
C LYS A 143 2.07 -2.63 17.42
N LYS A 144 1.14 -1.70 17.70
CA LYS A 144 -0.27 -1.88 17.35
C LYS A 144 -0.47 -2.07 15.85
N ARG A 145 0.19 -1.26 15.03
CA ARG A 145 0.14 -1.36 13.55
C ARG A 145 0.67 -2.70 13.05
N LEU A 146 1.73 -3.24 13.65
CA LEU A 146 2.25 -4.56 13.30
C LEU A 146 1.28 -5.67 13.69
N GLN A 147 0.63 -5.59 14.85
CA GLN A 147 -0.42 -6.52 15.24
C GLN A 147 -1.60 -6.50 14.26
N VAL A 148 -2.09 -5.29 13.91
CA VAL A 148 -3.16 -5.13 12.93
C VAL A 148 -2.74 -5.65 11.56
N TYR A 149 -1.49 -5.39 11.12
CA TYR A 149 -0.95 -5.94 9.88
C TYR A 149 -0.97 -7.47 9.87
N GLN A 150 -0.50 -8.12 10.94
CA GLN A 150 -0.49 -9.58 11.04
C GLN A 150 -1.90 -10.19 11.02
N ALA A 151 -2.84 -9.56 11.73
CA ALA A 151 -4.21 -10.06 11.85
C ALA A 151 -5.06 -9.82 10.60
N GLU A 152 -5.01 -8.61 10.04
CA GLU A 152 -5.95 -8.15 9.02
C GLU A 152 -5.34 -8.12 7.61
N THR A 153 -4.07 -7.69 7.50
CA THR A 153 -3.47 -7.41 6.19
C THR A 153 -2.69 -8.60 5.63
N LYS A 154 -1.99 -9.34 6.45
CA LYS A 154 -1.24 -10.51 5.98
C LYS A 154 -2.12 -11.57 5.28
N PRO A 155 -3.38 -11.82 5.68
CA PRO A 155 -4.29 -12.70 4.93
C PRO A 155 -4.53 -12.29 3.46
N VAL A 156 -4.36 -11.01 3.12
CA VAL A 156 -4.45 -10.52 1.73
C VAL A 156 -3.38 -11.19 0.85
N CYS A 157 -2.18 -11.43 1.37
CA CYS A 157 -1.11 -12.13 0.64
C CYS A 157 -1.56 -13.55 0.25
N THR A 158 -2.20 -14.28 1.17
CA THR A 158 -2.75 -15.62 0.89
C THR A 158 -3.87 -15.55 -0.15
N TYR A 159 -4.72 -14.53 -0.09
CA TYR A 159 -5.77 -14.31 -1.09
C TYR A 159 -5.22 -14.18 -2.51
N TYR A 160 -4.16 -13.36 -2.72
CA TYR A 160 -3.53 -13.18 -4.04
C TYR A 160 -2.66 -14.37 -4.43
N LEU A 161 -2.03 -15.07 -3.48
CA LEU A 161 -1.26 -16.29 -3.74
C LEU A 161 -2.14 -17.38 -4.37
N HIS A 162 -3.35 -17.61 -3.85
CA HIS A 162 -4.30 -18.57 -4.41
C HIS A 162 -4.81 -18.19 -5.80
N ARG A 163 -4.68 -16.94 -6.20
CA ARG A 163 -5.04 -16.43 -7.53
C ARG A 163 -3.90 -16.37 -8.52
N HIS A 164 -2.71 -16.85 -8.13
CA HIS A 164 -1.48 -16.80 -8.94
C HIS A 164 -1.06 -15.37 -9.38
N ASN A 165 -1.45 -14.36 -8.61
CA ASN A 165 -1.12 -12.96 -8.83
C ASN A 165 -0.26 -12.39 -7.70
N TYR A 166 0.64 -13.19 -7.13
CA TYR A 166 1.48 -12.86 -5.98
C TYR A 166 2.95 -13.06 -6.29
N PHE A 167 3.76 -12.08 -5.91
CA PHE A 167 5.22 -12.14 -6.01
C PHE A 167 5.84 -11.65 -4.70
N ALA A 168 6.69 -12.49 -4.09
CA ALA A 168 7.44 -12.13 -2.88
C ALA A 168 8.68 -11.32 -3.24
N ILE A 169 8.93 -10.24 -2.49
CA ILE A 169 10.08 -9.34 -2.62
C ILE A 169 10.86 -9.34 -1.31
N ASN A 170 12.16 -9.55 -1.35
CA ASN A 170 13.01 -9.39 -0.19
C ASN A 170 13.35 -7.91 0.02
N GLY A 171 12.69 -7.27 0.98
CA GLY A 171 12.89 -5.86 1.35
C GLY A 171 14.00 -5.62 2.39
N ASN A 172 14.75 -6.65 2.80
CA ASN A 172 15.92 -6.51 3.69
C ASN A 172 17.18 -6.05 2.95
N ASN A 173 17.16 -6.13 1.62
CA ASN A 173 18.26 -5.70 0.77
C ASN A 173 18.35 -4.16 0.68
N SER A 174 19.37 -3.68 -0.06
CA SER A 174 19.44 -2.26 -0.42
C SER A 174 18.19 -1.81 -1.20
N MET A 175 17.99 -0.50 -1.27
CA MET A 175 16.89 0.08 -2.05
C MET A 175 16.99 -0.32 -3.52
N GLU A 176 18.20 -0.29 -4.08
CA GLU A 176 18.52 -0.61 -5.47
C GLU A 176 18.29 -2.10 -5.77
N ASP A 177 18.76 -3.00 -4.88
CA ASP A 177 18.59 -4.44 -5.05
C ASP A 177 17.12 -4.86 -4.93
N THR A 178 16.39 -4.23 -4.01
CA THR A 178 14.94 -4.43 -3.87
C THR A 178 14.23 -3.99 -5.15
N PHE A 179 14.60 -2.82 -5.70
CA PHE A 179 14.03 -2.33 -6.95
C PHE A 179 14.39 -3.24 -8.14
N CYS A 180 15.61 -3.77 -8.19
CA CYS A 180 16.03 -4.70 -9.24
C CYS A 180 15.16 -5.98 -9.25
N GLN A 181 14.81 -6.54 -8.08
CA GLN A 181 13.88 -7.66 -7.98
C GLN A 181 12.50 -7.30 -8.55
N ILE A 182 11.96 -6.14 -8.15
CA ILE A 182 10.67 -5.63 -8.64
C ILE A 182 10.72 -5.46 -10.16
N ASP A 183 11.73 -4.78 -10.68
CA ASP A 183 11.91 -4.52 -12.10
C ASP A 183 11.94 -5.80 -12.94
N ASN A 184 12.64 -6.82 -12.47
CA ASN A 184 12.70 -8.11 -13.14
C ASN A 184 11.31 -8.78 -13.23
N ILE A 185 10.52 -8.72 -12.15
CA ILE A 185 9.15 -9.26 -12.13
C ILE A 185 8.26 -8.45 -13.08
N LEU A 186 8.31 -7.11 -13.02
CA LEU A 186 7.48 -6.26 -13.86
C LEU A 186 7.76 -6.46 -15.36
N ARG A 187 9.03 -6.67 -15.75
CA ARG A 187 9.40 -7.02 -17.14
C ARG A 187 8.88 -8.38 -17.57
N LEU A 188 8.76 -9.34 -16.64
CA LEU A 188 8.22 -10.67 -16.96
C LEU A 188 6.72 -10.64 -17.20
N ILE A 189 5.96 -9.88 -16.41
CA ILE A 189 4.49 -9.82 -16.51
C ILE A 189 3.99 -8.88 -17.62
N GLN A 190 4.86 -8.05 -18.21
CA GLN A 190 4.53 -7.20 -19.36
C GLN A 190 4.74 -7.88 -20.72
N LYS A 191 5.34 -9.06 -20.74
CA LYS A 191 5.51 -9.87 -21.97
C LYS A 191 4.25 -10.66 -22.28
#